data_9e01b827a7f7c8f96417c6cc7e7e96aa
#
_entry.id   9e01b827a7f7c8f96417c6cc7e7e96aa
#
_cell.length_a   1.000
_cell.length_b   1.000
_cell.length_c   1.000
_cell.angle_alpha   90.00
_cell.angle_beta   90.00
_cell.angle_gamma   90.00
#
_symmetry.space_group_name_H-M   'P 1'
#
loop_
_entity.id
_entity.type
_entity.pdbx_description
1 polymer ?
#
loop_
_entity_poly.entity_id
_entity_poly.type
_entity_poly.pdbx_seq_one_letter_code
_entity_poly.pdbx_strand_id
1 'polypeptide(L)'
;MDHYSWTEYPLIVSAPMRLISTAPLALSVSSNKGLGFLGVGTDVETLPALLKSATEGLASETFSFELGSVPSGILPFGVGFICWGADLQAALDIFKQAPLKPAAVWLFAPKSNDELIRWVDGIRGVCDGRTKIWVQVGSVVNALEVAKTCHPDVLVIQGSDAGGHGLVQSCSLMTLLPECADALKSEGFDSISLIAAGGIMDGRGVAAALVLGADAVCMGTRFLASPEANISKGYRQDVIRANDGGNNTMRTTVYDSVRGTAGWPKDYNARGVLNHSFWDHAKGMNMEENKRLYEEALKKGDDGWGEHGRLTAYAGTGVGLVKGEMAVAEILDEVRRGIGMPV
;
A
#
# COMPACT_ATOMS: atom_id res chain seq x y z
N MET A 1 12.90 5.80 -13.16
CA MET A 1 12.91 4.60 -12.29
C MET A 1 14.26 3.89 -12.23
N ASP A 2 15.31 4.47 -12.76
CA ASP A 2 16.67 3.89 -12.82
C ASP A 2 17.37 3.74 -11.45
N HIS A 3 16.71 4.20 -10.37
CA HIS A 3 17.25 4.13 -9.01
C HIS A 3 17.17 2.73 -8.37
N TYR A 4 16.39 1.82 -8.97
CA TYR A 4 16.13 0.49 -8.44
C TYR A 4 16.67 -0.56 -9.40
N SER A 5 18.00 -0.62 -9.50
CA SER A 5 18.74 -1.42 -10.49
C SER A 5 18.49 -2.94 -10.44
N TRP A 6 17.91 -3.44 -9.33
CA TRP A 6 17.48 -4.86 -9.20
C TRP A 6 16.07 -5.12 -9.76
N THR A 7 15.34 -4.08 -10.18
CA THR A 7 13.96 -4.21 -10.65
C THR A 7 13.88 -4.34 -12.16
N GLU A 8 12.73 -4.78 -12.66
CA GLU A 8 12.44 -4.94 -14.08
C GLU A 8 11.28 -4.05 -14.51
N TYR A 9 11.35 -3.55 -15.75
CA TYR A 9 10.25 -2.76 -16.32
C TYR A 9 9.13 -3.67 -16.89
N PRO A 10 7.86 -3.32 -16.68
CA PRO A 10 7.41 -2.23 -15.82
C PRO A 10 7.60 -2.57 -14.34
N LEU A 11 7.94 -1.56 -13.54
CA LEU A 11 8.11 -1.74 -12.11
C LEU A 11 6.76 -2.03 -11.46
N ILE A 12 6.69 -3.16 -10.77
CA ILE A 12 5.54 -3.58 -9.95
C ILE A 12 5.92 -3.47 -8.48
N VAL A 13 5.08 -2.77 -7.73
CA VAL A 13 5.32 -2.43 -6.32
C VAL A 13 4.28 -3.10 -5.43
N SER A 14 4.67 -3.62 -4.27
CA SER A 14 3.71 -3.99 -3.23
C SER A 14 3.41 -2.80 -2.31
N ALA A 15 2.12 -2.54 -2.06
CA ALA A 15 1.71 -1.49 -1.14
C ALA A 15 2.21 -1.76 0.29
N PRO A 16 2.62 -0.71 1.07
CA PRO A 16 2.95 -0.85 2.48
C PRO A 16 1.70 -1.03 3.34
N MET A 17 1.18 -2.24 3.43
CA MET A 17 -0.03 -2.57 4.19
C MET A 17 0.33 -2.84 5.67
N ARG A 18 -0.14 -1.97 6.59
CA ARG A 18 0.13 -2.09 8.03
C ARG A 18 -0.24 -3.49 8.55
N LEU A 19 0.66 -4.12 9.31
CA LEU A 19 0.58 -5.48 9.85
C LEU A 19 0.63 -6.60 8.80
N ILE A 20 0.47 -6.32 7.51
CA ILE A 20 0.36 -7.30 6.42
C ILE A 20 1.68 -7.39 5.63
N SER A 21 2.21 -6.25 5.21
CA SER A 21 3.47 -6.18 4.44
C SER A 21 4.66 -6.25 5.39
N THR A 22 5.02 -7.46 5.78
CA THR A 22 6.21 -7.79 6.59
C THR A 22 7.37 -8.25 5.70
N ALA A 23 8.48 -8.67 6.30
CA ALA A 23 9.67 -9.08 5.56
C ALA A 23 9.41 -10.15 4.47
N PRO A 24 8.64 -11.24 4.71
CA PRO A 24 8.36 -12.22 3.67
C PRO A 24 7.76 -11.62 2.39
N LEU A 25 6.73 -10.78 2.52
CA LEU A 25 6.09 -10.15 1.36
C LEU A 25 7.04 -9.15 0.67
N ALA A 26 7.65 -8.25 1.42
CA ALA A 26 8.52 -7.21 0.87
C ALA A 26 9.73 -7.81 0.14
N LEU A 27 10.39 -8.79 0.75
CA LEU A 27 11.56 -9.46 0.16
C LEU A 27 11.18 -10.32 -1.04
N SER A 28 10.05 -11.04 -0.98
CA SER A 28 9.60 -11.84 -2.12
C SER A 28 9.30 -10.99 -3.33
N VAL A 29 8.68 -9.80 -3.15
CA VAL A 29 8.46 -8.86 -4.26
C VAL A 29 9.79 -8.34 -4.81
N SER A 30 10.72 -7.94 -3.94
CA SER A 30 11.99 -7.36 -4.37
C SER A 30 12.92 -8.39 -5.02
N SER A 31 12.99 -9.64 -4.52
CA SER A 31 13.78 -10.70 -5.11
C SER A 31 13.24 -11.19 -6.48
N ASN A 32 11.95 -10.93 -6.74
CA ASN A 32 11.32 -11.19 -8.04
C ASN A 32 11.22 -9.91 -8.89
N LYS A 33 12.25 -9.05 -8.80
CA LYS A 33 12.44 -7.86 -9.65
C LYS A 33 11.32 -6.80 -9.55
N GLY A 34 10.58 -6.78 -8.44
CA GLY A 34 9.67 -5.71 -8.05
C GLY A 34 10.31 -4.79 -7.01
N LEU A 35 9.50 -3.94 -6.39
CA LEU A 35 9.89 -3.15 -5.22
C LEU A 35 8.90 -3.42 -4.08
N GLY A 36 9.36 -4.17 -3.08
CA GLY A 36 8.57 -4.47 -1.89
C GLY A 36 8.64 -3.35 -0.85
N PHE A 37 7.56 -3.18 -0.10
CA PHE A 37 7.51 -2.23 1.01
C PHE A 37 7.13 -2.91 2.32
N LEU A 38 7.82 -2.57 3.41
CA LEU A 38 7.41 -2.87 4.78
C LEU A 38 6.32 -1.91 5.23
N GLY A 39 5.25 -2.42 5.83
CA GLY A 39 4.11 -1.64 6.30
C GLY A 39 4.17 -1.32 7.78
N VAL A 40 4.93 -0.31 8.19
CA VAL A 40 5.04 0.16 9.58
C VAL A 40 3.72 0.78 10.05
N GLY A 41 3.09 1.56 9.19
CA GLY A 41 1.85 2.26 9.53
C GLY A 41 2.08 3.36 10.56
N THR A 42 1.31 3.34 11.67
CA THR A 42 1.40 4.33 12.76
C THR A 42 2.32 3.88 13.90
N ASP A 43 2.69 2.61 13.97
CA ASP A 43 3.42 2.02 15.09
C ASP A 43 4.92 1.91 14.76
N VAL A 44 5.64 2.99 15.01
CA VAL A 44 7.08 3.08 14.74
C VAL A 44 7.92 2.16 15.62
N GLU A 45 7.41 1.73 16.77
CA GLU A 45 8.10 0.78 17.66
C GLU A 45 8.32 -0.58 16.99
N THR A 46 7.51 -0.92 15.98
CA THR A 46 7.67 -2.16 15.20
C THR A 46 8.80 -2.08 14.16
N LEU A 47 9.25 -0.88 13.78
CA LEU A 47 10.22 -0.68 12.71
C LEU A 47 11.56 -1.41 12.94
N PRO A 48 12.19 -1.37 14.13
CA PRO A 48 13.44 -2.09 14.36
C PRO A 48 13.31 -3.61 14.11
N ALA A 49 12.21 -4.22 14.58
CA ALA A 49 11.97 -5.65 14.39
C ALA A 49 11.71 -6.00 12.91
N LEU A 50 10.97 -5.17 12.19
CA LEU A 50 10.72 -5.33 10.76
C LEU A 50 12.01 -5.20 9.94
N LEU A 51 12.84 -4.20 10.21
CA LEU A 51 14.14 -4.02 9.55
C LEU A 51 15.08 -5.19 9.85
N LYS A 52 15.16 -5.63 11.11
CA LYS A 52 15.96 -6.78 11.50
C LYS A 52 15.53 -8.04 10.75
N SER A 53 14.23 -8.37 10.78
CA SER A 53 13.69 -9.54 10.08
C SER A 53 13.96 -9.49 8.57
N ALA A 54 13.81 -8.31 7.95
CA ALA A 54 14.10 -8.14 6.54
C ALA A 54 15.60 -8.26 6.22
N THR A 55 16.47 -7.72 7.07
CA THR A 55 17.93 -7.82 6.89
C THR A 55 18.42 -9.28 7.07
N GLU A 56 17.88 -9.99 8.05
CA GLU A 56 18.15 -11.43 8.24
C GLU A 56 17.65 -12.25 7.04
N GLY A 57 16.47 -11.92 6.50
CA GLY A 57 15.92 -12.53 5.30
C GLY A 57 16.81 -12.34 4.06
N LEU A 58 17.40 -11.16 3.89
CA LEU A 58 18.35 -10.88 2.79
C LEU A 58 19.61 -11.75 2.85
N ALA A 59 20.04 -12.15 4.04
CA ALA A 59 21.19 -13.04 4.24
C ALA A 59 20.84 -14.52 4.08
N SER A 60 19.57 -14.87 3.95
CA SER A 60 19.11 -16.26 3.81
C SER A 60 19.12 -16.70 2.34
N GLU A 61 19.30 -18.02 2.11
CA GLU A 61 19.22 -18.61 0.76
C GLU A 61 17.79 -18.55 0.17
N THR A 62 16.79 -18.20 0.98
CA THR A 62 15.37 -18.15 0.57
C THR A 62 15.09 -17.04 -0.44
N PHE A 63 15.82 -15.93 -0.34
CA PHE A 63 15.67 -14.79 -1.23
C PHE A 63 16.94 -14.58 -2.04
N SER A 64 16.93 -15.00 -3.31
CA SER A 64 18.06 -14.77 -4.20
C SER A 64 17.99 -13.38 -4.82
N PHE A 65 18.88 -12.51 -4.37
CA PHE A 65 19.14 -11.24 -5.04
C PHE A 65 20.41 -11.36 -5.89
N GLU A 66 20.39 -10.78 -7.08
CA GLU A 66 21.64 -10.45 -7.77
C GLU A 66 22.31 -9.32 -6.98
N LEU A 67 23.04 -9.67 -5.91
CA LEU A 67 23.60 -8.73 -4.93
C LEU A 67 24.44 -7.62 -5.55
N GLY A 68 25.02 -7.84 -6.75
CA GLY A 68 25.75 -6.83 -7.50
C GLY A 68 24.88 -5.70 -8.08
N SER A 69 23.55 -5.87 -8.12
CA SER A 69 22.63 -4.88 -8.67
C SER A 69 22.09 -3.89 -7.63
N VAL A 70 22.20 -4.18 -6.33
CA VAL A 70 21.72 -3.27 -5.27
C VAL A 70 22.81 -2.27 -4.90
N PRO A 71 22.54 -0.94 -4.93
CA PRO A 71 23.53 0.06 -4.55
C PRO A 71 24.05 -0.12 -3.12
N SER A 72 25.36 0.08 -2.92
CA SER A 72 25.98 -0.04 -1.59
C SER A 72 25.30 0.89 -0.58
N GLY A 73 25.03 0.38 0.62
CA GLY A 73 24.41 1.13 1.72
C GLY A 73 22.87 1.24 1.64
N ILE A 74 22.25 0.57 0.64
CA ILE A 74 20.79 0.57 0.44
C ILE A 74 20.23 -0.83 0.68
N LEU A 75 19.05 -0.89 1.31
CA LEU A 75 18.22 -2.09 1.41
C LEU A 75 17.31 -2.16 0.17
N PRO A 76 17.15 -3.34 -0.48
CA PRO A 76 16.37 -3.47 -1.71
C PRO A 76 14.84 -3.48 -1.46
N PHE A 77 14.38 -2.69 -0.51
CA PHE A 77 12.95 -2.51 -0.22
C PHE A 77 12.69 -1.13 0.37
N GLY A 78 11.42 -0.73 0.38
CA GLY A 78 10.97 0.51 1.00
C GLY A 78 10.31 0.29 2.35
N VAL A 79 10.01 1.40 3.03
CA VAL A 79 9.29 1.45 4.32
C VAL A 79 8.15 2.45 4.22
N GLY A 80 6.93 2.07 4.65
CA GLY A 80 5.76 2.93 4.58
C GLY A 80 5.20 3.34 5.93
N PHE A 81 4.91 4.64 6.08
CA PHE A 81 4.33 5.24 7.27
C PHE A 81 2.95 5.83 7.01
N ILE A 82 2.10 5.76 8.04
CA ILE A 82 0.85 6.50 8.13
C ILE A 82 1.13 7.71 9.04
N CYS A 83 1.44 8.85 8.43
CA CYS A 83 2.10 9.98 9.10
C CYS A 83 1.29 10.56 10.26
N TRP A 84 -0.06 10.61 10.15
CA TRP A 84 -0.89 11.24 11.19
C TRP A 84 -0.71 10.62 12.59
N GLY A 85 -0.33 9.37 12.67
CA GLY A 85 -0.20 8.63 13.93
C GLY A 85 1.21 8.13 14.22
N ALA A 86 2.12 8.22 13.25
CA ALA A 86 3.50 7.77 13.43
C ALA A 86 4.37 8.85 14.11
N ASP A 87 5.27 8.41 14.99
CA ASP A 87 6.25 9.29 15.63
C ASP A 87 7.41 9.52 14.67
N LEU A 88 7.49 10.74 14.12
CA LEU A 88 8.55 11.16 13.21
C LEU A 88 9.93 11.06 13.86
N GLN A 89 10.08 11.57 15.09
CA GLN A 89 11.39 11.63 15.72
C GLN A 89 11.93 10.22 15.98
N ALA A 90 11.08 9.32 16.47
CA ALA A 90 11.45 7.92 16.66
C ALA A 90 11.87 7.26 15.34
N ALA A 91 11.16 7.52 14.24
CA ALA A 91 11.51 6.99 12.92
C ALA A 91 12.88 7.51 12.44
N LEU A 92 13.14 8.82 12.62
CA LEU A 92 14.41 9.44 12.24
C LEU A 92 15.59 8.90 13.07
N ASP A 93 15.39 8.68 14.38
CA ASP A 93 16.44 8.13 15.25
C ASP A 93 16.80 6.69 14.86
N ILE A 94 15.80 5.87 14.48
CA ILE A 94 16.02 4.51 13.97
C ILE A 94 16.79 4.56 12.65
N PHE A 95 16.36 5.37 11.68
CA PHE A 95 17.06 5.49 10.41
C PHE A 95 18.49 6.06 10.56
N LYS A 96 18.70 6.98 11.47
CA LYS A 96 20.03 7.55 11.75
C LYS A 96 21.00 6.45 12.23
N GLN A 97 20.54 5.54 13.08
CA GLN A 97 21.33 4.44 13.64
C GLN A 97 21.50 3.27 12.68
N ALA A 98 20.57 3.08 11.73
CA ALA A 98 20.60 1.97 10.79
C ALA A 98 21.79 2.09 9.83
N PRO A 99 22.65 1.04 9.70
CA PRO A 99 23.82 1.08 8.81
C PRO A 99 23.44 1.09 7.33
N LEU A 100 22.31 0.47 6.98
CA LEU A 100 21.73 0.46 5.64
C LEU A 100 20.43 1.25 5.65
N LYS A 101 20.17 2.00 4.57
CA LYS A 101 18.97 2.82 4.43
C LYS A 101 17.95 2.13 3.51
N PRO A 102 16.64 2.27 3.75
CA PRO A 102 15.64 1.74 2.81
C PRO A 102 15.78 2.44 1.46
N ALA A 103 15.50 1.73 0.36
CA ALA A 103 15.53 2.31 -0.98
C ALA A 103 14.52 3.45 -1.15
N ALA A 104 13.40 3.35 -0.46
CA ALA A 104 12.34 4.37 -0.47
C ALA A 104 11.65 4.48 0.90
N VAL A 105 11.14 5.68 1.20
CA VAL A 105 10.18 5.89 2.27
C VAL A 105 8.88 6.41 1.68
N TRP A 106 7.78 5.72 1.97
CA TRP A 106 6.43 6.04 1.53
C TRP A 106 5.66 6.72 2.65
N LEU A 107 5.22 7.94 2.39
CA LEU A 107 4.49 8.79 3.33
C LEU A 107 3.02 8.89 2.92
N PHE A 108 2.12 8.63 3.87
CA PHE A 108 0.69 8.63 3.64
C PHE A 108 -0.08 9.32 4.77
N ALA A 109 -1.14 10.04 4.41
CA ALA A 109 -2.10 10.67 5.31
C ALA A 109 -1.45 11.53 6.42
N PRO A 110 -0.72 12.58 6.09
CA PRO A 110 -0.26 13.55 7.09
C PRO A 110 -1.46 14.34 7.64
N LYS A 111 -1.34 14.88 8.87
CA LYS A 111 -2.35 15.79 9.46
C LYS A 111 -2.39 17.14 8.75
N SER A 112 -1.26 17.55 8.20
CA SER A 112 -1.10 18.81 7.49
C SER A 112 0.08 18.73 6.51
N ASN A 113 0.13 19.69 5.58
CA ASN A 113 1.26 19.83 4.68
C ASN A 113 2.57 20.13 5.44
N ASP A 114 2.53 20.95 6.51
CA ASP A 114 3.71 21.23 7.35
C ASP A 114 4.25 19.97 8.03
N GLU A 115 3.40 19.04 8.43
CA GLU A 115 3.83 17.75 8.96
C GLU A 115 4.52 16.92 7.87
N LEU A 116 3.97 16.90 6.65
CA LEU A 116 4.58 16.20 5.53
C LEU A 116 5.97 16.75 5.18
N ILE A 117 6.11 18.08 5.15
CA ILE A 117 7.40 18.74 4.91
C ILE A 117 8.43 18.29 5.96
N ARG A 118 8.06 18.27 7.23
CA ARG A 118 8.97 17.80 8.30
C ARG A 118 9.39 16.34 8.12
N TRP A 119 8.47 15.46 7.69
CA TRP A 119 8.80 14.07 7.34
C TRP A 119 9.82 14.01 6.21
N VAL A 120 9.57 14.72 5.12
CA VAL A 120 10.43 14.73 3.94
C VAL A 120 11.83 15.23 4.26
N ASP A 121 11.92 16.39 4.91
CA ASP A 121 13.21 17.01 5.27
C ASP A 121 13.98 16.16 6.28
N GLY A 122 13.29 15.63 7.29
CA GLY A 122 13.88 14.75 8.29
C GLY A 122 14.50 13.50 7.67
N ILE A 123 13.76 12.81 6.81
CA ILE A 123 14.25 11.59 6.15
C ILE A 123 15.43 11.91 5.22
N ARG A 124 15.34 12.97 4.42
CA ARG A 124 16.46 13.40 3.57
C ARG A 124 17.72 13.65 4.37
N GLY A 125 17.56 14.31 5.54
CA GLY A 125 18.68 14.62 6.43
C GLY A 125 19.37 13.38 7.03
N VAL A 126 18.61 12.37 7.49
CA VAL A 126 19.18 11.17 8.15
C VAL A 126 19.58 10.06 7.18
N CYS A 127 19.08 10.09 5.93
CA CYS A 127 19.38 9.11 4.91
C CYS A 127 20.39 9.61 3.85
N ASP A 128 20.99 10.78 4.03
CA ASP A 128 22.01 11.38 3.15
C ASP A 128 21.57 11.45 1.67
N GLY A 129 20.28 11.67 1.42
CA GLY A 129 19.68 11.72 0.08
C GLY A 129 19.66 10.39 -0.70
N ARG A 130 20.06 9.28 -0.07
CA ARG A 130 20.09 7.96 -0.71
C ARG A 130 18.72 7.27 -0.79
N THR A 131 17.82 7.59 0.13
CA THR A 131 16.45 7.07 0.18
C THR A 131 15.52 7.95 -0.63
N LYS A 132 14.73 7.35 -1.52
CA LYS A 132 13.74 8.06 -2.34
C LYS A 132 12.48 8.37 -1.53
N ILE A 133 11.94 9.56 -1.68
CA ILE A 133 10.73 10.03 -1.01
C ILE A 133 9.52 9.77 -1.90
N TRP A 134 8.62 8.93 -1.42
CA TRP A 134 7.35 8.61 -2.06
C TRP A 134 6.21 9.22 -1.24
N VAL A 135 5.31 9.95 -1.90
CA VAL A 135 4.14 10.53 -1.23
C VAL A 135 2.87 10.06 -1.91
N GLN A 136 1.95 9.49 -1.13
CA GLN A 136 0.65 9.04 -1.64
C GLN A 136 -0.36 10.19 -1.62
N VAL A 137 -1.00 10.39 -2.76
CA VAL A 137 -2.01 11.43 -3.00
C VAL A 137 -3.25 10.82 -3.66
N GLY A 138 -4.40 11.47 -3.51
CA GLY A 138 -5.67 10.97 -4.05
C GLY A 138 -6.48 12.03 -4.79
N SER A 139 -5.90 13.20 -5.07
CA SER A 139 -6.53 14.26 -5.87
C SER A 139 -5.47 15.10 -6.59
N VAL A 140 -5.86 15.78 -7.67
CA VAL A 140 -4.99 16.69 -8.44
C VAL A 140 -4.48 17.84 -7.57
N VAL A 141 -5.37 18.43 -6.77
CA VAL A 141 -5.00 19.54 -5.86
C VAL A 141 -3.92 19.09 -4.89
N ASN A 142 -4.09 17.91 -4.28
CA ASN A 142 -3.11 17.35 -3.35
C ASN A 142 -1.78 17.01 -4.06
N ALA A 143 -1.83 16.47 -5.29
CA ALA A 143 -0.64 16.19 -6.07
C ALA A 143 0.19 17.46 -6.35
N LEU A 144 -0.46 18.53 -6.80
CA LEU A 144 0.19 19.82 -7.05
C LEU A 144 0.74 20.48 -5.78
N GLU A 145 -0.01 20.44 -4.69
CA GLU A 145 0.44 20.98 -3.40
C GLU A 145 1.70 20.25 -2.92
N VAL A 146 1.69 18.93 -2.91
CA VAL A 146 2.84 18.10 -2.50
C VAL A 146 4.03 18.30 -3.42
N ALA A 147 3.82 18.38 -4.74
CA ALA A 147 4.89 18.65 -5.70
C ALA A 147 5.58 20.00 -5.43
N LYS A 148 4.78 21.06 -5.16
CA LYS A 148 5.27 22.43 -4.91
C LYS A 148 6.02 22.57 -3.58
N THR A 149 5.60 21.85 -2.55
CA THR A 149 6.09 22.07 -1.19
C THR A 149 7.12 21.06 -0.73
N CYS A 150 7.01 19.82 -1.18
CA CYS A 150 7.83 18.71 -0.72
C CYS A 150 8.85 18.23 -1.76
N HIS A 151 8.62 18.51 -3.04
CA HIS A 151 9.45 18.03 -4.16
C HIS A 151 9.79 16.54 -4.02
N PRO A 152 8.79 15.63 -3.91
CA PRO A 152 9.04 14.21 -3.74
C PRO A 152 9.71 13.61 -4.98
N ASP A 153 10.41 12.48 -4.81
CA ASP A 153 10.93 11.73 -5.97
C ASP A 153 9.78 11.03 -6.73
N VAL A 154 8.73 10.64 -6.00
CA VAL A 154 7.60 9.86 -6.51
C VAL A 154 6.28 10.33 -5.89
N LEU A 155 5.25 10.47 -6.72
CA LEU A 155 3.86 10.57 -6.30
C LEU A 155 3.14 9.25 -6.56
N VAL A 156 2.52 8.68 -5.53
CA VAL A 156 1.64 7.53 -5.68
C VAL A 156 0.21 8.02 -5.81
N ILE A 157 -0.32 7.92 -7.01
CA ILE A 157 -1.68 8.35 -7.36
C ILE A 157 -2.65 7.23 -6.98
N GLN A 158 -3.35 7.40 -5.84
CA GLN A 158 -4.30 6.40 -5.37
C GLN A 158 -5.72 6.73 -5.82
N GLY A 159 -6.27 5.91 -6.72
CA GLY A 159 -7.68 6.01 -7.12
C GLY A 159 -8.65 5.45 -6.09
N SER A 160 -9.93 5.83 -6.22
CA SER A 160 -11.04 5.41 -5.34
C SER A 160 -11.28 3.90 -5.30
N ASP A 161 -10.76 3.15 -6.28
CA ASP A 161 -10.87 1.69 -6.38
C ASP A 161 -9.97 0.94 -5.39
N ALA A 162 -9.01 1.64 -4.78
CA ALA A 162 -8.08 1.05 -3.82
C ALA A 162 -8.79 0.53 -2.57
N GLY A 163 -8.32 -0.63 -2.07
CA GLY A 163 -8.65 -1.16 -0.75
C GLY A 163 -7.92 -0.42 0.36
N GLY A 164 -8.40 -0.58 1.59
CA GLY A 164 -7.86 0.13 2.74
C GLY A 164 -8.16 1.63 2.70
N HIS A 165 -7.38 2.39 3.47
CA HIS A 165 -7.59 3.82 3.62
C HIS A 165 -7.17 4.62 2.38
N GLY A 166 -7.91 5.68 2.11
CA GLY A 166 -7.68 6.65 1.04
C GLY A 166 -8.59 7.85 1.23
N LEU A 167 -8.48 8.85 0.37
CA LEU A 167 -9.35 10.02 0.42
C LEU A 167 -10.82 9.62 0.23
N VAL A 168 -11.70 10.24 1.03
CA VAL A 168 -13.16 10.09 0.91
C VAL A 168 -13.62 10.62 -0.44
N GLN A 169 -13.14 11.82 -0.79
CA GLN A 169 -13.41 12.44 -2.09
C GLN A 169 -12.23 12.18 -3.03
N SER A 170 -12.38 11.20 -3.88
CA SER A 170 -11.42 10.82 -4.91
C SER A 170 -12.18 10.22 -6.08
N CYS A 171 -11.53 10.11 -7.23
CA CYS A 171 -12.10 9.46 -8.41
C CYS A 171 -11.33 8.18 -8.77
N SER A 172 -11.86 7.44 -9.73
CA SER A 172 -11.20 6.26 -10.28
C SER A 172 -9.84 6.62 -10.85
N LEU A 173 -8.89 5.69 -10.76
CA LEU A 173 -7.56 5.85 -11.34
C LEU A 173 -7.60 6.20 -12.84
N MET A 174 -8.63 5.73 -13.54
CA MET A 174 -8.83 5.98 -14.97
C MET A 174 -8.91 7.47 -15.33
N THR A 175 -9.44 8.31 -14.44
CA THR A 175 -9.54 9.76 -14.61
C THR A 175 -8.50 10.52 -13.82
N LEU A 176 -8.22 10.07 -12.59
CA LEU A 176 -7.29 10.76 -11.69
C LEU A 176 -5.86 10.78 -12.22
N LEU A 177 -5.37 9.67 -12.75
CA LEU A 177 -3.98 9.55 -13.15
C LEU A 177 -3.62 10.48 -14.33
N PRO A 178 -4.35 10.48 -15.46
CA PRO A 178 -4.02 11.38 -16.55
C PRO A 178 -4.22 12.86 -16.16
N GLU A 179 -5.23 13.18 -15.37
CA GLU A 179 -5.44 14.54 -14.87
C GLU A 179 -4.28 15.03 -13.99
N CYS A 180 -3.77 14.17 -13.10
CA CYS A 180 -2.56 14.46 -12.31
C CYS A 180 -1.33 14.62 -13.20
N ALA A 181 -1.11 13.73 -14.17
CA ALA A 181 0.02 13.78 -15.08
C ALA A 181 0.04 15.08 -15.89
N ASP A 182 -1.10 15.45 -16.48
CA ASP A 182 -1.24 16.68 -17.26
C ASP A 182 -1.04 17.94 -16.39
N ALA A 183 -1.62 17.96 -15.20
CA ALA A 183 -1.50 19.09 -14.27
C ALA A 183 -0.05 19.28 -13.78
N LEU A 184 0.63 18.20 -13.39
CA LEU A 184 2.02 18.25 -12.96
C LEU A 184 2.94 18.71 -14.09
N LYS A 185 2.75 18.18 -15.28
CA LYS A 185 3.50 18.58 -16.47
C LYS A 185 3.30 20.06 -16.80
N SER A 186 2.08 20.55 -16.72
CA SER A 186 1.77 21.97 -17.01
C SER A 186 2.42 22.95 -16.02
N GLU A 187 2.71 22.48 -14.81
CA GLU A 187 3.38 23.25 -13.75
C GLU A 187 4.90 22.99 -13.67
N GLY A 188 5.45 22.18 -14.59
CA GLY A 188 6.90 21.89 -14.68
C GLY A 188 7.42 20.86 -13.70
N PHE A 189 6.55 19.96 -13.18
CA PHE A 189 6.89 18.86 -12.28
C PHE A 189 6.98 17.50 -12.98
N ASP A 190 7.26 17.47 -14.27
CA ASP A 190 7.37 16.26 -15.10
C ASP A 190 8.56 15.35 -14.74
N SER A 191 9.47 15.81 -13.87
CA SER A 191 10.54 14.99 -13.31
C SER A 191 10.10 14.08 -12.16
N ILE A 192 8.90 14.31 -11.56
CA ILE A 192 8.35 13.47 -10.50
C ILE A 192 7.74 12.23 -11.12
N SER A 193 8.22 11.05 -10.72
CA SER A 193 7.66 9.78 -11.21
C SER A 193 6.26 9.51 -10.64
N LEU A 194 5.35 8.98 -11.46
CA LEU A 194 3.98 8.68 -11.09
C LEU A 194 3.75 7.18 -10.96
N ILE A 195 3.31 6.74 -9.78
CA ILE A 195 2.94 5.35 -9.51
C ILE A 195 1.41 5.24 -9.43
N ALA A 196 0.83 4.42 -10.30
CA ALA A 196 -0.60 4.14 -10.26
C ALA A 196 -0.96 3.15 -9.15
N ALA A 197 -1.93 3.46 -8.30
CA ALA A 197 -2.39 2.59 -7.20
C ALA A 197 -3.92 2.55 -7.13
N GLY A 198 -4.47 1.34 -6.95
CA GLY A 198 -5.92 1.12 -6.81
C GLY A 198 -6.55 0.44 -8.03
N GLY A 199 -7.22 -0.71 -7.79
CA GLY A 199 -7.91 -1.47 -8.81
C GLY A 199 -7.03 -2.31 -9.75
N ILE A 200 -5.70 -2.21 -9.67
CA ILE A 200 -4.76 -2.95 -10.52
C ILE A 200 -4.55 -4.35 -9.95
N MET A 201 -4.91 -5.39 -10.74
CA MET A 201 -4.88 -6.78 -10.28
C MET A 201 -4.11 -7.71 -11.21
N ASP A 202 -3.96 -7.35 -12.49
CA ASP A 202 -3.34 -8.17 -13.54
C ASP A 202 -2.65 -7.30 -14.60
N GLY A 203 -2.06 -7.93 -15.62
CA GLY A 203 -1.33 -7.25 -16.69
C GLY A 203 -2.16 -6.26 -17.50
N ARG A 204 -3.48 -6.45 -17.61
CA ARG A 204 -4.38 -5.51 -18.30
C ARG A 204 -4.46 -4.18 -17.55
N GLY A 205 -4.59 -4.26 -16.23
CA GLY A 205 -4.58 -3.06 -15.36
C GLY A 205 -3.23 -2.34 -15.39
N VAL A 206 -2.13 -3.09 -15.45
CA VAL A 206 -0.78 -2.52 -15.61
C VAL A 206 -0.66 -1.80 -16.96
N ALA A 207 -1.01 -2.44 -18.06
CA ALA A 207 -0.96 -1.84 -19.40
C ALA A 207 -1.79 -0.55 -19.48
N ALA A 208 -3.02 -0.58 -18.93
CA ALA A 208 -3.89 0.59 -18.88
C ALA A 208 -3.24 1.74 -18.07
N ALA A 209 -2.68 1.45 -16.90
CA ALA A 209 -2.03 2.47 -16.08
C ALA A 209 -0.83 3.13 -16.79
N LEU A 210 0.00 2.33 -17.49
CA LEU A 210 1.11 2.86 -18.28
C LEU A 210 0.63 3.78 -19.41
N VAL A 211 -0.43 3.40 -20.12
CA VAL A 211 -1.04 4.24 -21.19
C VAL A 211 -1.62 5.53 -20.61
N LEU A 212 -2.14 5.50 -19.39
CA LEU A 212 -2.67 6.68 -18.68
C LEU A 212 -1.59 7.61 -18.10
N GLY A 213 -0.31 7.25 -18.23
CA GLY A 213 0.81 8.10 -17.84
C GLY A 213 1.53 7.69 -16.55
N ALA A 214 1.34 6.47 -16.05
CA ALA A 214 2.14 5.96 -14.94
C ALA A 214 3.53 5.50 -15.40
N ASP A 215 4.55 5.72 -14.56
CA ASP A 215 5.89 5.14 -14.73
C ASP A 215 5.97 3.71 -14.16
N ALA A 216 5.11 3.40 -13.20
CA ALA A 216 5.04 2.12 -12.53
C ALA A 216 3.67 1.90 -11.87
N VAL A 217 3.44 0.71 -11.32
CA VAL A 217 2.17 0.36 -10.66
C VAL A 217 2.38 -0.18 -9.25
N CYS A 218 1.41 0.07 -8.39
CA CYS A 218 1.36 -0.49 -7.05
C CYS A 218 0.10 -1.35 -6.87
N MET A 219 0.29 -2.58 -6.39
CA MET A 219 -0.77 -3.51 -6.06
C MET A 219 -0.81 -3.77 -4.55
N GLY A 220 -2.00 -3.68 -3.95
CA GLY A 220 -2.24 -4.08 -2.55
C GLY A 220 -3.08 -5.37 -2.52
N THR A 221 -4.34 -5.27 -2.92
CA THR A 221 -5.33 -6.35 -2.84
C THR A 221 -4.88 -7.64 -3.53
N ARG A 222 -4.17 -7.55 -4.66
CA ARG A 222 -3.66 -8.74 -5.37
C ARG A 222 -2.71 -9.56 -4.49
N PHE A 223 -1.83 -8.88 -3.73
CA PHE A 223 -0.89 -9.55 -2.84
C PHE A 223 -1.52 -10.06 -1.54
N LEU A 224 -2.74 -9.66 -1.16
CA LEU A 224 -3.45 -10.25 -0.01
C LEU A 224 -3.71 -11.75 -0.19
N ALA A 225 -3.83 -12.21 -1.44
CA ALA A 225 -4.01 -13.61 -1.76
C ALA A 225 -2.70 -14.40 -1.83
N SER A 226 -1.57 -13.83 -1.42
CA SER A 226 -0.30 -14.57 -1.37
C SER A 226 -0.05 -15.17 0.01
N PRO A 227 0.64 -16.33 0.08
CA PRO A 227 1.06 -16.92 1.36
C PRO A 227 2.06 -16.04 2.12
N GLU A 228 2.80 -15.16 1.42
CA GLU A 228 3.78 -14.25 2.01
C GLU A 228 3.12 -13.06 2.73
N ALA A 229 1.84 -12.76 2.47
CA ALA A 229 1.08 -11.75 3.20
C ALA A 229 0.79 -12.22 4.63
N ASN A 230 1.14 -11.38 5.62
CA ASN A 230 0.92 -11.69 7.03
C ASN A 230 -0.54 -11.44 7.42
N ILE A 231 -1.44 -12.30 6.95
CA ILE A 231 -2.87 -12.29 7.28
C ILE A 231 -3.34 -13.69 7.68
N SER A 232 -4.44 -13.76 8.44
CA SER A 232 -5.09 -15.01 8.76
C SER A 232 -5.68 -15.70 7.52
N LYS A 233 -5.86 -17.01 7.60
CA LYS A 233 -6.47 -17.79 6.53
C LYS A 233 -7.90 -17.30 6.22
N GLY A 234 -8.69 -17.00 7.26
CA GLY A 234 -10.04 -16.48 7.09
C GLY A 234 -10.09 -15.16 6.32
N TYR A 235 -9.17 -14.23 6.61
CA TYR A 235 -9.06 -12.97 5.85
C TYR A 235 -8.75 -13.24 4.37
N ARG A 236 -7.72 -14.07 4.09
CA ARG A 236 -7.34 -14.41 2.72
C ARG A 236 -8.48 -15.05 1.95
N GLN A 237 -9.18 -15.99 2.57
CA GLN A 237 -10.34 -16.64 1.96
C GLN A 237 -11.49 -15.65 1.70
N ASP A 238 -11.69 -14.67 2.56
CA ASP A 238 -12.71 -13.63 2.37
C ASP A 238 -12.39 -12.75 1.15
N VAL A 239 -11.12 -12.40 0.94
CA VAL A 239 -10.67 -11.68 -0.26
C VAL A 239 -10.88 -12.52 -1.53
N ILE A 240 -10.52 -13.81 -1.51
CA ILE A 240 -10.67 -14.72 -2.67
C ILE A 240 -12.14 -14.99 -2.98
N ARG A 241 -12.98 -15.14 -1.97
CA ARG A 241 -14.41 -15.34 -2.11
C ARG A 241 -15.13 -14.12 -2.67
N ALA A 242 -14.66 -12.92 -2.32
CA ALA A 242 -15.29 -11.68 -2.74
C ALA A 242 -15.20 -11.53 -4.27
N ASN A 243 -16.30 -11.13 -4.86
CA ASN A 243 -16.42 -10.83 -6.30
C ASN A 243 -17.28 -9.58 -6.48
N ASP A 244 -17.45 -9.10 -7.71
CA ASP A 244 -18.25 -7.92 -8.00
C ASP A 244 -18.00 -6.78 -6.99
N GLY A 245 -16.74 -6.30 -6.99
CA GLY A 245 -16.25 -5.39 -5.95
C GLY A 245 -17.01 -4.06 -5.87
N GLY A 246 -17.73 -3.67 -6.94
CA GLY A 246 -18.64 -2.53 -6.91
C GLY A 246 -19.82 -2.73 -5.95
N ASN A 247 -20.34 -3.94 -5.88
CA ASN A 247 -21.46 -4.30 -5.00
C ASN A 247 -21.01 -4.86 -3.65
N ASN A 248 -19.84 -5.48 -3.60
CA ASN A 248 -19.35 -6.21 -2.41
C ASN A 248 -18.21 -5.53 -1.65
N THR A 249 -17.80 -4.31 -2.06
CA THR A 249 -16.87 -3.48 -1.28
C THR A 249 -17.38 -2.06 -1.15
N MET A 250 -17.10 -1.41 -0.02
CA MET A 250 -17.48 -0.02 0.19
C MET A 250 -16.46 0.73 1.04
N ARG A 251 -16.30 2.03 0.74
CA ARG A 251 -15.60 2.97 1.63
C ARG A 251 -16.51 3.36 2.78
N THR A 252 -16.05 3.16 4.00
CA THR A 252 -16.84 3.40 5.21
C THR A 252 -15.93 3.63 6.41
N THR A 253 -16.46 4.27 7.45
CA THR A 253 -15.83 4.41 8.77
C THR A 253 -16.27 3.30 9.74
N VAL A 254 -17.21 2.44 9.35
CA VAL A 254 -17.77 1.38 10.20
C VAL A 254 -16.65 0.45 10.68
N TYR A 255 -15.76 0.04 9.78
CA TYR A 255 -14.69 -0.90 10.10
C TYR A 255 -13.67 -0.33 11.09
N ASP A 256 -13.33 0.95 10.96
CA ASP A 256 -12.47 1.61 11.94
C ASP A 256 -13.16 1.73 13.30
N SER A 257 -14.46 2.02 13.29
CA SER A 257 -15.25 2.14 14.51
C SER A 257 -15.33 0.81 15.28
N VAL A 258 -15.64 -0.31 14.59
CA VAL A 258 -15.73 -1.63 15.27
C VAL A 258 -14.37 -2.17 15.71
N ARG A 259 -13.30 -1.80 15.01
CA ARG A 259 -11.91 -2.18 15.34
C ARG A 259 -11.29 -1.31 16.43
N GLY A 260 -11.89 -0.17 16.74
CA GLY A 260 -11.29 0.81 17.64
C GLY A 260 -10.04 1.51 17.05
N THR A 261 -9.89 1.53 15.72
CA THR A 261 -8.82 2.22 15.02
C THR A 261 -9.20 3.65 14.64
N ALA A 262 -9.84 4.35 15.58
CA ALA A 262 -10.21 5.75 15.43
C ALA A 262 -8.95 6.66 15.42
N GLY A 263 -9.09 7.87 14.88
CA GLY A 263 -8.00 8.86 14.83
C GLY A 263 -7.58 9.27 13.42
N TRP A 264 -8.13 8.62 12.41
CA TRP A 264 -7.90 9.04 11.02
C TRP A 264 -8.40 10.47 10.79
N PRO A 265 -7.68 11.29 10.02
CA PRO A 265 -8.19 12.58 9.59
C PRO A 265 -9.53 12.41 8.86
N LYS A 266 -10.44 13.34 9.04
CA LYS A 266 -11.84 13.26 8.55
C LYS A 266 -11.98 13.02 7.03
N ASP A 267 -10.94 13.39 6.29
CA ASP A 267 -10.91 13.27 4.83
C ASP A 267 -10.49 11.87 4.37
N TYR A 268 -10.24 10.92 5.30
CA TYR A 268 -9.86 9.55 5.01
C TYR A 268 -10.87 8.56 5.57
N ASN A 269 -11.18 7.53 4.80
CA ASN A 269 -11.89 6.33 5.24
C ASN A 269 -11.34 5.10 4.52
N ALA A 270 -11.83 3.91 4.89
CA ALA A 270 -11.30 2.67 4.34
C ALA A 270 -12.31 1.93 3.47
N ARG A 271 -11.82 1.32 2.37
CA ARG A 271 -12.60 0.36 1.57
C ARG A 271 -12.32 -1.05 2.06
N GLY A 272 -13.38 -1.78 2.36
CA GLY A 272 -13.32 -3.20 2.73
C GLY A 272 -14.46 -4.01 2.11
N VAL A 273 -14.32 -5.33 2.19
CA VAL A 273 -15.37 -6.28 1.81
C VAL A 273 -16.56 -6.10 2.73
N LEU A 274 -17.77 -6.08 2.17
CA LEU A 274 -19.01 -5.93 2.92
C LEU A 274 -19.34 -7.22 3.69
N ASN A 275 -19.70 -7.05 4.96
CA ASN A 275 -20.02 -8.12 5.90
C ASN A 275 -21.11 -7.71 6.89
N HIS A 276 -21.43 -8.58 7.85
CA HIS A 276 -22.50 -8.30 8.83
C HIS A 276 -22.24 -7.05 9.67
N SER A 277 -20.98 -6.68 9.97
CA SER A 277 -20.70 -5.41 10.67
C SER A 277 -21.18 -4.18 9.89
N PHE A 278 -21.05 -4.20 8.58
CA PHE A 278 -21.54 -3.12 7.72
C PHE A 278 -23.08 -3.17 7.58
N TRP A 279 -23.64 -4.34 7.24
CA TRP A 279 -25.07 -4.45 6.95
C TRP A 279 -25.95 -4.19 8.16
N ASP A 280 -25.55 -4.66 9.36
CA ASP A 280 -26.31 -4.41 10.58
C ASP A 280 -26.27 -2.94 10.98
N HIS A 281 -25.10 -2.28 10.83
CA HIS A 281 -25.00 -0.84 11.01
C HIS A 281 -25.90 -0.07 10.04
N ALA A 282 -25.89 -0.45 8.75
CA ALA A 282 -26.75 0.16 7.73
C ALA A 282 -28.26 -0.02 8.00
N LYS A 283 -28.65 -1.08 8.73
CA LYS A 283 -30.02 -1.34 9.21
C LYS A 283 -30.34 -0.65 10.53
N GLY A 284 -29.43 0.13 11.10
CA GLY A 284 -29.65 0.94 12.31
C GLY A 284 -29.13 0.31 13.60
N MET A 285 -28.34 -0.77 13.55
CA MET A 285 -27.67 -1.27 14.76
C MET A 285 -26.73 -0.19 15.31
N ASN A 286 -26.81 0.05 16.63
CA ASN A 286 -25.89 0.99 17.26
C ASN A 286 -24.44 0.47 17.25
N MET A 287 -23.49 1.39 17.33
CA MET A 287 -22.07 1.04 17.17
C MET A 287 -21.51 0.25 18.35
N GLU A 288 -22.02 0.44 19.55
CA GLU A 288 -21.58 -0.30 20.76
C GLU A 288 -21.92 -1.79 20.63
N GLU A 289 -23.13 -2.10 20.22
CA GLU A 289 -23.55 -3.49 19.99
C GLU A 289 -22.78 -4.11 18.80
N ASN A 290 -22.59 -3.36 17.72
CA ASN A 290 -21.82 -3.82 16.57
C ASN A 290 -20.37 -4.15 16.97
N LYS A 291 -19.75 -3.30 17.79
CA LYS A 291 -18.41 -3.52 18.34
C LYS A 291 -18.35 -4.77 19.22
N ARG A 292 -19.33 -4.95 20.12
CA ARG A 292 -19.43 -6.15 20.97
C ARG A 292 -19.50 -7.43 20.14
N LEU A 293 -20.33 -7.44 19.09
CA LEU A 293 -20.45 -8.58 18.17
C LEU A 293 -19.16 -8.80 17.33
N TYR A 294 -18.46 -7.73 16.99
CA TYR A 294 -17.16 -7.83 16.33
C TYR A 294 -16.12 -8.49 17.24
N GLU A 295 -16.08 -8.11 18.53
CA GLU A 295 -15.20 -8.72 19.54
C GLU A 295 -15.52 -10.21 19.77
N GLU A 296 -16.79 -10.60 19.68
CA GLU A 296 -17.19 -12.02 19.71
C GLU A 296 -16.73 -12.76 18.46
N ALA A 297 -16.78 -12.11 17.29
CA ALA A 297 -16.27 -12.71 16.06
C ALA A 297 -14.75 -12.90 16.09
N LEU A 298 -13.99 -11.98 16.72
CA LEU A 298 -12.55 -12.14 16.92
C LEU A 298 -12.19 -13.43 17.67
N LYS A 299 -13.02 -13.83 18.65
CA LYS A 299 -12.80 -15.06 19.43
C LYS A 299 -12.98 -16.34 18.60
N LYS A 300 -13.64 -16.25 17.44
CA LYS A 300 -13.86 -17.39 16.54
C LYS A 300 -12.68 -17.64 15.58
N GLY A 301 -11.63 -16.80 15.66
CA GLY A 301 -10.48 -16.91 14.73
C GLY A 301 -10.91 -16.80 13.26
N ASP A 302 -10.48 -17.73 12.43
CA ASP A 302 -10.76 -17.71 10.98
C ASP A 302 -12.26 -17.77 10.65
N ASP A 303 -13.09 -18.37 11.50
CA ASP A 303 -14.55 -18.43 11.31
C ASP A 303 -15.25 -17.07 11.54
N GLY A 304 -14.53 -16.06 11.98
CA GLY A 304 -15.03 -14.68 12.11
C GLY A 304 -15.15 -13.93 10.77
N TRP A 305 -14.51 -14.43 9.69
CA TRP A 305 -14.66 -13.94 8.31
C TRP A 305 -15.71 -14.75 7.55
N GLY A 306 -15.93 -14.41 6.30
CA GLY A 306 -16.84 -15.11 5.39
C GLY A 306 -18.16 -14.39 5.19
N GLU A 307 -19.08 -15.02 4.48
CA GLU A 307 -20.38 -14.44 4.07
C GLU A 307 -21.21 -13.95 5.26
N HIS A 308 -21.18 -14.71 6.37
CA HIS A 308 -21.86 -14.36 7.61
C HIS A 308 -20.91 -13.82 8.69
N GLY A 309 -19.68 -13.52 8.29
CA GLY A 309 -18.65 -12.99 9.19
C GLY A 309 -18.84 -11.52 9.52
N ARG A 310 -18.03 -11.05 10.47
CA ARG A 310 -18.02 -9.66 10.92
C ARG A 310 -16.63 -9.04 10.81
N LEU A 311 -15.58 -9.86 10.72
CA LEU A 311 -14.22 -9.37 10.77
C LEU A 311 -13.84 -8.61 9.46
N THR A 312 -13.11 -7.54 9.64
CA THR A 312 -12.77 -6.63 8.55
C THR A 312 -11.74 -7.24 7.59
N ALA A 313 -12.06 -7.27 6.31
CA ALA A 313 -11.13 -7.53 5.22
C ALA A 313 -11.03 -6.29 4.34
N TYR A 314 -9.94 -5.52 4.47
CA TYR A 314 -9.70 -4.38 3.59
C TYR A 314 -9.26 -4.88 2.21
N ALA A 315 -10.02 -4.55 1.17
CA ALA A 315 -9.73 -4.90 -0.21
C ALA A 315 -10.38 -3.90 -1.17
N GLY A 316 -9.79 -3.73 -2.36
CA GLY A 316 -10.27 -2.83 -3.40
C GLY A 316 -11.37 -3.44 -4.27
N THR A 317 -11.93 -2.63 -5.18
CA THR A 317 -13.00 -3.05 -6.10
C THR A 317 -12.59 -4.19 -7.03
N GLY A 318 -11.28 -4.39 -7.27
CA GLY A 318 -10.76 -5.46 -8.12
C GLY A 318 -10.80 -6.87 -7.52
N VAL A 319 -11.40 -7.09 -6.34
CA VAL A 319 -11.44 -8.41 -5.66
C VAL A 319 -11.89 -9.54 -6.57
N GLY A 320 -12.85 -9.30 -7.47
CA GLY A 320 -13.36 -10.31 -8.41
C GLY A 320 -12.31 -10.84 -9.40
N LEU A 321 -11.15 -10.20 -9.52
CA LEU A 321 -10.02 -10.64 -10.34
C LEU A 321 -9.01 -11.50 -9.54
N VAL A 322 -9.17 -11.62 -8.24
CA VAL A 322 -8.36 -12.50 -7.37
C VAL A 322 -9.02 -13.87 -7.35
N LYS A 323 -8.47 -14.85 -8.08
CA LYS A 323 -9.09 -16.15 -8.30
C LYS A 323 -8.65 -17.25 -7.35
N GLY A 324 -7.58 -17.04 -6.60
CA GLY A 324 -7.03 -18.03 -5.68
C GLY A 324 -5.79 -17.55 -4.99
N GLU A 325 -5.28 -18.37 -4.07
CA GLU A 325 -3.99 -18.19 -3.44
C GLU A 325 -2.88 -18.45 -4.45
N MET A 326 -1.88 -17.55 -4.49
CA MET A 326 -0.77 -17.63 -5.42
C MET A 326 0.46 -16.97 -4.80
N ALA A 327 1.63 -17.61 -4.93
CA ALA A 327 2.88 -17.04 -4.43
C ALA A 327 3.24 -15.72 -5.15
N VAL A 328 3.97 -14.84 -4.47
CA VAL A 328 4.37 -13.53 -5.02
C VAL A 328 5.09 -13.66 -6.36
N ALA A 329 6.01 -14.63 -6.47
CA ALA A 329 6.74 -14.88 -7.72
C ALA A 329 5.79 -15.19 -8.89
N GLU A 330 4.82 -16.05 -8.66
CA GLU A 330 3.80 -16.44 -9.66
C GLU A 330 2.88 -15.26 -10.02
N ILE A 331 2.50 -14.43 -9.02
CA ILE A 331 1.71 -13.21 -9.25
C ILE A 331 2.47 -12.27 -10.18
N LEU A 332 3.75 -11.99 -9.89
CA LEU A 332 4.55 -11.09 -10.69
C LEU A 332 4.75 -11.60 -12.12
N ASP A 333 4.99 -12.90 -12.28
CA ASP A 333 5.12 -13.56 -13.59
C ASP A 333 3.80 -13.50 -14.38
N GLU A 334 2.67 -13.80 -13.74
CA GLU A 334 1.34 -13.73 -14.37
C GLU A 334 1.04 -12.29 -14.84
N VAL A 335 1.27 -11.32 -13.97
CA VAL A 335 1.03 -9.90 -14.28
C VAL A 335 1.91 -9.45 -15.45
N ARG A 336 3.22 -9.74 -15.45
CA ARG A 336 4.13 -9.35 -16.54
C ARG A 336 3.75 -10.01 -17.86
N ARG A 337 3.45 -11.31 -17.86
CA ARG A 337 3.00 -12.02 -19.07
C ARG A 337 1.68 -11.48 -19.62
N GLY A 338 0.80 -10.97 -18.75
CA GLY A 338 -0.48 -10.39 -19.17
C GLY A 338 -0.37 -8.98 -19.77
N ILE A 339 0.79 -8.33 -19.69
CA ILE A 339 1.00 -7.02 -20.31
C ILE A 339 1.18 -7.21 -21.82
N GLY A 340 0.32 -6.55 -22.63
CA GLY A 340 0.42 -6.62 -24.10
C GLY A 340 -0.20 -7.87 -24.74
N MET A 341 -0.85 -8.76 -24.00
CA MET A 341 -1.66 -9.81 -24.57
C MET A 341 -2.94 -9.19 -25.15
N PRO A 342 -3.27 -9.44 -26.43
CA PRO A 342 -4.59 -9.07 -26.93
C PRO A 342 -5.66 -9.83 -26.15
N VAL A 343 -6.68 -9.11 -25.72
CA VAL A 343 -7.85 -9.68 -25.01
C VAL A 343 -8.72 -10.44 -25.99
#